data_1a8c4f6fad8e6168d2dec87c239fa903
#
_entry.id   1a8c4f6fad8e6168d2dec87c239fa903
#
_cell.length_a   1.000
_cell.length_b   1.000
_cell.length_c   1.000
_cell.angle_alpha   90.00
_cell.angle_beta   90.00
_cell.angle_gamma   90.00
#
_symmetry.space_group_name_H-M   'P 1'
#
loop_
_entity.id
_entity.type
_entity.pdbx_description
1 polymer ?
#
loop_
_entity_poly.entity_id
_entity_poly.type
_entity_poly.pdbx_seq_one_letter_code
_entity_poly.pdbx_strand_id
1 'polypeptide(L)'
;MNLKLSFSWVGLAVFALPMLINIAYAVFPPVGKAEQGAAVSHWIEIVEQTSRIAYLAAITLLVSREPIQFRSVWLCLAALFLILYYAVWIRYFVGGREIALLNRAFLFVPIPLAVFPVLYFLCAAVWLHNLPAVILMTIFGAAHLTVSIQSFR
;
A
#
# COMPACT_ATOMS: atom_id res chain seq x y z
N MET A 1 -18.77 11.57 -13.25
CA MET A 1 -17.35 11.47 -12.81
C MET A 1 -16.56 12.50 -13.62
N ASN A 2 -16.12 13.58 -12.97
CA ASN A 2 -15.41 14.69 -13.64
C ASN A 2 -13.90 14.55 -13.45
N LEU A 3 -13.27 13.60 -14.19
CA LEU A 3 -11.82 13.45 -14.21
C LEU A 3 -11.24 14.17 -15.43
N LYS A 4 -10.04 14.68 -15.29
CA LYS A 4 -9.21 15.22 -16.38
C LYS A 4 -7.84 14.54 -16.37
N LEU A 5 -7.27 14.37 -17.55
CA LEU A 5 -5.88 13.95 -17.68
C LEU A 5 -4.99 15.14 -17.32
N SER A 6 -4.27 15.04 -16.21
CA SER A 6 -3.39 16.08 -15.69
C SER A 6 -2.47 15.47 -14.65
N PHE A 7 -1.30 16.04 -14.42
CA PHE A 7 -0.39 15.56 -13.40
C PHE A 7 -0.82 16.02 -12.00
N SER A 8 -0.86 15.10 -11.03
CA SER A 8 -1.21 15.32 -9.63
C SER A 8 0.02 15.19 -8.73
N TRP A 9 0.55 16.30 -8.26
CA TRP A 9 1.60 16.30 -7.23
C TRP A 9 1.12 15.67 -5.92
N VAL A 10 -0.15 15.88 -5.57
CA VAL A 10 -0.76 15.26 -4.38
C VAL A 10 -0.86 13.75 -4.55
N GLY A 11 -1.30 13.27 -5.71
CA GLY A 11 -1.34 11.83 -6.02
C GLY A 11 0.05 11.19 -5.98
N LEU A 12 1.05 11.88 -6.51
CA LEU A 12 2.45 11.43 -6.42
C LEU A 12 2.93 11.38 -4.97
N ALA A 13 2.66 12.40 -4.17
CA ALA A 13 3.02 12.42 -2.75
C ALA A 13 2.34 11.28 -1.97
N VAL A 14 1.04 11.05 -2.21
CA VAL A 14 0.31 9.91 -1.64
C VAL A 14 0.99 8.58 -1.97
N PHE A 15 1.42 8.39 -3.20
CA PHE A 15 2.14 7.17 -3.58
C PHE A 15 3.53 7.07 -2.96
N ALA A 16 4.27 8.18 -2.94
CA ALA A 16 5.66 8.21 -2.47
C ALA A 16 5.79 7.95 -0.96
N LEU A 17 4.84 8.42 -0.14
CA LEU A 17 4.93 8.32 1.31
C LEU A 17 5.17 6.87 1.80
N PRO A 18 4.37 5.85 1.45
CA PRO A 18 4.66 4.49 1.87
C PRO A 18 5.95 3.92 1.26
N MET A 19 6.38 4.45 0.09
CA MET A 19 7.59 3.96 -0.57
C MET A 19 8.88 4.39 0.14
N LEU A 20 8.87 5.48 0.91
CA LEU A 20 10.04 5.95 1.64
C LEU A 20 10.58 4.88 2.60
N ILE A 21 9.70 4.19 3.33
CA ILE A 21 10.11 3.15 4.25
C ILE A 21 10.61 1.89 3.53
N ASN A 22 10.10 1.61 2.32
CA ASN A 22 10.59 0.50 1.50
C ASN A 22 12.01 0.77 0.98
N ILE A 23 12.37 2.04 0.75
CA ILE A 23 13.75 2.43 0.45
C ILE A 23 14.64 2.15 1.68
N ALA A 24 14.19 2.50 2.88
CA ALA A 24 14.92 2.19 4.10
C ALA A 24 15.11 0.68 4.28
N TYR A 25 14.10 -0.14 3.97
CA TYR A 25 14.21 -1.60 3.97
C TYR A 25 15.24 -2.13 2.96
N ALA A 26 15.30 -1.55 1.77
CA ALA A 26 16.29 -1.93 0.76
C ALA A 26 17.74 -1.59 1.19
N VAL A 27 17.92 -0.47 1.90
CA VAL A 27 19.22 -0.04 2.44
C VAL A 27 19.61 -0.87 3.67
N PHE A 28 18.64 -1.25 4.50
CA PHE A 28 18.82 -2.01 5.73
C PHE A 28 18.06 -3.34 5.67
N PRO A 29 18.54 -4.31 4.87
CA PRO A 29 17.84 -5.58 4.68
C PRO A 29 17.75 -6.39 5.97
N PRO A 30 16.87 -7.40 6.03
CA PRO A 30 16.69 -8.24 7.20
C PRO A 30 17.97 -9.02 7.55
N VAL A 31 18.11 -9.29 8.83
CA VAL A 31 19.14 -10.20 9.35
C VAL A 31 18.56 -11.61 9.37
N GLY A 32 19.21 -12.55 8.67
CA GLY A 32 18.75 -13.92 8.56
C GLY A 32 18.23 -14.28 7.14
N LYS A 33 17.97 -15.56 6.95
CA LYS A 33 17.43 -16.06 5.67
C LYS A 33 15.91 -16.02 5.72
N ALA A 34 15.30 -15.50 4.67
CA ALA A 34 13.86 -15.66 4.47
C ALA A 34 13.57 -17.15 4.21
N GLU A 35 12.59 -17.71 4.92
CA GLU A 35 12.03 -18.98 4.54
C GLU A 35 11.36 -18.82 3.16
N GLN A 36 11.59 -19.77 2.25
CA GLN A 36 10.92 -19.76 0.96
C GLN A 36 9.45 -20.08 1.20
N GLY A 37 8.58 -19.10 1.00
CA GLY A 37 7.14 -19.30 1.02
C GLY A 37 6.65 -20.23 -0.10
N ALA A 38 5.39 -20.62 -0.02
CA ALA A 38 4.75 -21.42 -1.06
C ALA A 38 4.75 -20.65 -2.40
N ALA A 39 4.89 -21.42 -3.50
CA ALA A 39 4.83 -20.84 -4.83
C ALA A 39 3.45 -20.20 -5.08
N VAL A 40 3.45 -18.94 -5.42
CA VAL A 40 2.24 -18.19 -5.79
C VAL A 40 1.91 -18.44 -7.25
N SER A 41 0.63 -18.42 -7.60
CA SER A 41 0.21 -18.53 -9.00
C SER A 41 0.71 -17.32 -9.80
N HIS A 42 1.40 -17.56 -10.89
CA HIS A 42 1.93 -16.53 -11.80
C HIS A 42 0.86 -15.53 -12.27
N TRP A 43 -0.38 -15.98 -12.46
CA TRP A 43 -1.48 -15.11 -12.84
C TRP A 43 -1.83 -14.08 -11.75
N ILE A 44 -1.79 -14.47 -10.49
CA ILE A 44 -2.07 -13.57 -9.36
C ILE A 44 -0.97 -12.50 -9.26
N GLU A 45 0.29 -12.89 -9.49
CA GLU A 45 1.42 -11.95 -9.54
C GLU A 45 1.28 -10.95 -10.69
N ILE A 46 0.86 -11.40 -11.88
CA ILE A 46 0.60 -10.50 -13.02
C ILE A 46 -0.50 -9.50 -12.67
N VAL A 47 -1.62 -9.96 -12.09
CA VAL A 47 -2.72 -9.08 -11.69
C VAL A 47 -2.24 -8.07 -10.64
N GLU A 48 -1.49 -8.51 -9.64
CA GLU A 48 -0.91 -7.66 -8.61
C GLU A 48 -0.02 -6.56 -9.21
N GLN A 49 0.96 -6.93 -10.04
CA GLN A 49 1.89 -5.99 -10.63
C GLN A 49 1.20 -5.01 -11.59
N THR A 50 0.32 -5.52 -12.45
CA THR A 50 -0.39 -4.69 -13.43
C THR A 50 -1.32 -3.70 -12.75
N SER A 51 -2.09 -4.14 -11.74
CA SER A 51 -3.00 -3.25 -11.02
C SER A 51 -2.26 -2.22 -10.17
N ARG A 52 -1.08 -2.55 -9.64
CA ARG A 52 -0.20 -1.60 -8.94
C ARG A 52 0.29 -0.49 -9.86
N ILE A 53 0.79 -0.84 -11.04
CA ILE A 53 1.25 0.15 -12.03
C ILE A 53 0.09 1.00 -12.52
N ALA A 54 -1.06 0.38 -12.81
CA ALA A 54 -2.26 1.08 -13.25
C ALA A 54 -2.79 2.04 -12.15
N TYR A 55 -2.75 1.63 -10.87
CA TYR A 55 -3.09 2.51 -9.75
C TYR A 55 -2.17 3.73 -9.70
N LEU A 56 -0.85 3.54 -9.79
CA LEU A 56 0.10 4.64 -9.81
C LEU A 56 -0.23 5.61 -10.94
N ALA A 57 -0.45 5.11 -12.15
CA ALA A 57 -0.85 5.94 -13.28
C ALA A 57 -2.17 6.68 -13.02
N ALA A 58 -3.19 5.99 -12.50
CA ALA A 58 -4.49 6.58 -12.21
C ALA A 58 -4.41 7.68 -11.15
N ILE A 59 -3.72 7.47 -10.04
CA ILE A 59 -3.67 8.46 -8.95
C ILE A 59 -2.80 9.67 -9.28
N THR A 60 -1.83 9.49 -10.20
CA THR A 60 -0.93 10.58 -10.62
C THR A 60 -1.38 11.33 -11.87
N LEU A 61 -2.09 10.68 -12.80
CA LEU A 61 -2.44 11.26 -14.10
C LEU A 61 -3.93 11.53 -14.28
N LEU A 62 -4.81 10.94 -13.47
CA LEU A 62 -6.24 11.21 -13.51
C LEU A 62 -6.63 12.06 -12.30
N VAL A 63 -6.91 13.33 -12.54
CA VAL A 63 -7.21 14.31 -11.50
C VAL A 63 -8.70 14.63 -11.50
N SER A 64 -9.33 14.55 -10.33
CA SER A 64 -10.70 15.03 -10.16
C SER A 64 -10.77 16.54 -10.32
N ARG A 65 -11.87 17.02 -10.89
CA ARG A 65 -12.18 18.47 -10.95
C ARG A 65 -12.81 18.97 -9.65
N GLU A 66 -13.13 18.08 -8.74
CA GLU A 66 -13.64 18.44 -7.43
C GLU A 66 -12.52 18.99 -6.55
N PRO A 67 -12.78 19.99 -5.72
CA PRO A 67 -11.77 20.56 -4.84
C PRO A 67 -11.33 19.54 -3.77
N ILE A 68 -10.05 19.49 -3.50
CA ILE A 68 -9.49 18.65 -2.44
C ILE A 68 -9.93 19.19 -1.07
N GLN A 69 -10.61 18.37 -0.30
CA GLN A 69 -11.11 18.72 1.03
C GLN A 69 -10.14 18.21 2.11
N PHE A 70 -9.42 19.11 2.76
CA PHE A 70 -8.51 18.75 3.84
C PHE A 70 -9.22 18.35 5.15
N ARG A 71 -10.50 18.69 5.30
CA ARG A 71 -11.36 18.26 6.44
C ARG A 71 -12.19 17.03 6.06
N SER A 72 -11.53 15.99 5.51
CA SER A 72 -12.20 14.76 5.08
C SER A 72 -11.88 13.62 6.03
N VAL A 73 -12.89 12.85 6.40
CA VAL A 73 -12.72 11.61 7.17
C VAL A 73 -11.80 10.63 6.44
N TRP A 74 -11.84 10.61 5.10
CA TRP A 74 -11.00 9.73 4.29
C TRP A 74 -9.51 10.10 4.38
N LEU A 75 -9.18 11.40 4.48
CA LEU A 75 -7.81 11.84 4.74
C LEU A 75 -7.34 11.42 6.14
N CYS A 76 -8.21 11.55 7.16
CA CYS A 76 -7.90 11.12 8.52
C CYS A 76 -7.66 9.60 8.58
N LEU A 77 -8.50 8.80 7.91
CA LEU A 77 -8.34 7.35 7.83
C LEU A 77 -7.07 6.98 7.07
N ALA A 78 -6.77 7.65 5.95
CA ALA A 78 -5.52 7.43 5.23
C ALA A 78 -4.31 7.73 6.13
N ALA A 79 -4.30 8.85 6.83
CA ALA A 79 -3.23 9.19 7.76
C ALA A 79 -3.08 8.13 8.88
N LEU A 80 -4.19 7.65 9.44
CA LEU A 80 -4.19 6.60 10.45
C LEU A 80 -3.53 5.32 9.91
N PHE A 81 -3.95 4.83 8.74
CA PHE A 81 -3.38 3.60 8.16
C PHE A 81 -1.90 3.77 7.78
N LEU A 82 -1.49 4.96 7.35
CA LEU A 82 -0.09 5.27 7.11
C LEU A 82 0.73 5.21 8.41
N ILE A 83 0.23 5.79 9.50
CA ILE A 83 0.88 5.74 10.82
C ILE A 83 0.99 4.28 11.29
N LEU A 84 -0.07 3.48 11.16
CA LEU A 84 -0.03 2.07 11.53
C LEU A 84 0.97 1.29 10.67
N TYR A 85 1.05 1.56 9.38
CA TYR A 85 2.04 0.97 8.49
C TYR A 85 3.47 1.30 8.92
N TYR A 86 3.75 2.58 9.21
CA TYR A 86 5.07 2.98 9.73
C TYR A 86 5.36 2.38 11.11
N ALA A 87 4.37 2.23 11.98
CA ALA A 87 4.55 1.61 13.29
C ALA A 87 5.02 0.14 13.18
N VAL A 88 4.50 -0.62 12.21
CA VAL A 88 4.96 -1.98 11.92
C VAL A 88 6.43 -1.97 11.47
N TRP A 89 6.80 -1.04 10.60
CA TRP A 89 8.19 -0.89 10.15
C TRP A 89 9.13 -0.45 11.27
N ILE A 90 8.72 0.48 12.14
CA ILE A 90 9.50 0.89 13.31
C ILE A 90 9.74 -0.33 14.20
N ARG A 91 8.71 -1.16 14.46
CA ARG A 91 8.86 -2.42 15.20
C ARG A 91 9.95 -3.31 14.60
N TYR A 92 9.98 -3.45 13.28
CA TYR A 92 10.98 -4.23 12.57
C TYR A 92 12.39 -3.66 12.75
N PHE A 93 12.59 -2.35 12.51
CA PHE A 93 13.92 -1.73 12.63
C PHE A 93 14.46 -1.73 14.06
N VAL A 94 13.61 -1.46 15.05
CA VAL A 94 13.98 -1.45 16.48
C VAL A 94 14.19 -2.88 17.00
N GLY A 95 13.44 -3.86 16.50
CA GLY A 95 13.51 -5.27 16.89
C GLY A 95 14.66 -6.05 16.25
N GLY A 96 15.68 -5.38 15.70
CA GLY A 96 16.87 -6.05 15.16
C GLY A 96 16.74 -6.52 13.72
N ARG A 97 15.72 -6.08 12.99
CA ARG A 97 15.46 -6.39 11.57
C ARG A 97 15.21 -7.89 11.32
N GLU A 98 14.56 -8.56 12.27
CA GLU A 98 14.15 -9.95 12.11
C GLU A 98 12.94 -10.06 11.17
N ILE A 99 12.98 -10.98 10.18
CA ILE A 99 11.89 -11.24 9.23
C ILE A 99 10.60 -11.64 9.96
N ALA A 100 10.71 -12.40 11.05
CA ALA A 100 9.58 -12.82 11.86
C ALA A 100 8.73 -11.63 12.37
N LEU A 101 9.32 -10.45 12.57
CA LEU A 101 8.60 -9.25 12.98
C LEU A 101 7.73 -8.64 11.87
N LEU A 102 8.08 -8.86 10.60
CA LEU A 102 7.27 -8.42 9.46
C LEU A 102 6.00 -9.26 9.32
N ASN A 103 6.11 -10.55 9.64
CA ASN A 103 5.01 -11.51 9.52
C ASN A 103 4.11 -11.56 10.75
N ARG A 104 4.59 -10.98 11.88
CA ARG A 104 3.84 -10.99 13.14
C ARG A 104 2.64 -10.06 13.09
N ALA A 105 1.49 -10.56 13.52
CA ALA A 105 0.28 -9.77 13.67
C ALA A 105 0.50 -8.46 14.46
N PHE A 106 -0.20 -7.41 14.07
CA PHE A 106 -0.18 -6.11 14.72
C PHE A 106 -1.62 -5.60 14.87
N LEU A 107 -2.03 -5.24 16.09
CA LEU A 107 -3.41 -4.83 16.41
C LEU A 107 -4.47 -5.81 15.86
N PHE A 108 -4.24 -7.11 16.07
CA PHE A 108 -5.11 -8.21 15.58
C PHE A 108 -5.14 -8.39 14.04
N VAL A 109 -4.38 -7.61 13.27
CA VAL A 109 -4.24 -7.77 11.82
C VAL A 109 -3.13 -8.79 11.54
N PRO A 110 -3.42 -9.93 10.89
CA PRO A 110 -2.45 -11.02 10.73
C PRO A 110 -1.31 -10.71 9.76
N ILE A 111 -1.56 -9.88 8.75
CA ILE A 111 -0.57 -9.46 7.72
C ILE A 111 -0.56 -7.93 7.58
N PRO A 112 -0.11 -7.20 8.61
CA PRO A 112 -0.27 -5.76 8.69
C PRO A 112 0.43 -5.00 7.56
N LEU A 113 1.57 -5.50 7.08
CA LEU A 113 2.32 -4.88 5.97
C LEU A 113 1.62 -4.96 4.62
N ALA A 114 0.70 -5.91 4.44
CA ALA A 114 -0.13 -5.97 3.25
C ALA A 114 -1.44 -5.17 3.43
N VAL A 115 -2.06 -5.26 4.60
CA VAL A 115 -3.39 -4.66 4.85
C VAL A 115 -3.32 -3.14 4.96
N PHE A 116 -2.41 -2.59 5.79
CA PHE A 116 -2.39 -1.15 6.06
C PHE A 116 -2.10 -0.28 4.83
N PRO A 117 -1.11 -0.58 3.97
CA PRO A 117 -0.91 0.23 2.78
C PRO A 117 -2.06 0.14 1.78
N VAL A 118 -2.73 -1.02 1.65
CA VAL A 118 -3.92 -1.14 0.80
C VAL A 118 -5.04 -0.24 1.31
N LEU A 119 -5.33 -0.25 2.61
CA LEU A 119 -6.34 0.62 3.22
C LEU A 119 -5.96 2.10 3.10
N TYR A 120 -4.68 2.44 3.30
CA TYR A 120 -4.18 3.79 3.08
C TYR A 120 -4.47 4.28 1.66
N PHE A 121 -4.07 3.51 0.66
CA PHE A 121 -4.24 3.87 -0.74
C PHE A 121 -5.71 3.92 -1.17
N LEU A 122 -6.56 3.04 -0.65
CA LEU A 122 -8.01 3.09 -0.88
C LEU A 122 -8.61 4.38 -0.32
N CYS A 123 -8.33 4.71 0.94
CA CYS A 123 -8.84 5.93 1.56
C CYS A 123 -8.32 7.18 0.83
N ALA A 124 -7.06 7.19 0.41
CA ALA A 124 -6.49 8.29 -0.34
C ALA A 124 -7.13 8.46 -1.73
N ALA A 125 -7.42 7.36 -2.43
CA ALA A 125 -8.10 7.39 -3.72
C ALA A 125 -9.54 7.92 -3.60
N VAL A 126 -10.27 7.54 -2.55
CA VAL A 126 -11.60 8.09 -2.23
C VAL A 126 -11.51 9.57 -1.89
N TRP A 127 -10.55 9.97 -1.05
CA TRP A 127 -10.30 11.38 -0.70
C TRP A 127 -10.03 12.25 -1.92
N LEU A 128 -9.29 11.72 -2.90
CA LEU A 128 -8.99 12.42 -4.15
C LEU A 128 -10.10 12.32 -5.20
N HIS A 129 -11.27 11.75 -4.86
CA HIS A 129 -12.41 11.52 -5.77
C HIS A 129 -12.00 10.81 -7.06
N ASN A 130 -11.06 9.85 -6.97
CA ASN A 130 -10.49 9.12 -8.10
C ASN A 130 -11.03 7.68 -8.14
N LEU A 131 -12.23 7.50 -8.69
CA LEU A 131 -12.89 6.19 -8.75
C LEU A 131 -12.07 5.12 -9.52
N PRO A 132 -11.41 5.41 -10.66
CA PRO A 132 -10.51 4.44 -11.28
C PRO A 132 -9.41 3.95 -10.34
N ALA A 133 -8.79 4.84 -9.56
CA ALA A 133 -7.80 4.46 -8.58
C ALA A 133 -8.41 3.59 -7.47
N VAL A 134 -9.63 3.85 -7.00
CA VAL A 134 -10.33 3.01 -6.02
C VAL A 134 -10.51 1.59 -6.57
N ILE A 135 -11.00 1.44 -7.80
CA ILE A 135 -11.22 0.13 -8.43
C ILE A 135 -9.89 -0.63 -8.57
N LEU A 136 -8.87 0.03 -9.10
CA LEU A 136 -7.55 -0.57 -9.29
C LEU A 136 -6.90 -0.98 -7.97
N MET A 137 -7.04 -0.18 -6.91
CA MET A 137 -6.54 -0.53 -5.58
C MET A 137 -7.32 -1.68 -4.95
N THR A 138 -8.61 -1.80 -5.23
CA THR A 138 -9.40 -2.95 -4.77
C THR A 138 -8.91 -4.25 -5.43
N ILE A 139 -8.67 -4.23 -6.74
CA ILE A 139 -8.12 -5.37 -7.49
C ILE A 139 -6.71 -5.71 -6.97
N PHE A 140 -5.85 -4.70 -6.86
CA PHE A 140 -4.51 -4.85 -6.30
C PHE A 140 -4.56 -5.44 -4.89
N GLY A 141 -5.40 -4.90 -4.02
CA GLY A 141 -5.54 -5.34 -2.64
C GLY A 141 -5.92 -6.82 -2.53
N ALA A 142 -6.88 -7.27 -3.33
CA ALA A 142 -7.28 -8.67 -3.37
C ALA A 142 -6.12 -9.60 -3.79
N ALA A 143 -5.40 -9.23 -4.88
CA ALA A 143 -4.25 -9.99 -5.34
C ALA A 143 -3.09 -9.95 -4.32
N HIS A 144 -2.74 -8.77 -3.80
CA HIS A 144 -1.65 -8.55 -2.86
C HIS A 144 -1.85 -9.29 -1.54
N LEU A 145 -3.08 -9.29 -0.99
CA LEU A 145 -3.42 -10.05 0.21
C LEU A 145 -3.31 -11.55 -0.03
N THR A 146 -3.76 -12.03 -1.20
CA THR A 146 -3.64 -13.45 -1.57
C THR A 146 -2.17 -13.89 -1.67
N VAL A 147 -1.34 -13.11 -2.38
CA VAL A 147 0.11 -13.34 -2.47
C VAL A 147 0.74 -13.35 -1.09
N SER A 148 0.44 -12.35 -0.26
CA SER A 148 0.99 -12.24 1.08
C SER A 148 0.59 -13.42 1.99
N ILE A 149 -0.67 -13.87 1.95
CA ILE A 149 -1.11 -15.04 2.74
C ILE A 149 -0.40 -16.31 2.28
N GLN A 150 -0.20 -16.50 0.97
CA GLN A 150 0.49 -17.69 0.43
C GLN A 150 1.99 -17.68 0.75
N SER A 151 2.62 -16.51 0.73
CA SER A 151 4.04 -16.35 1.05
C SER A 151 4.39 -16.60 2.52
N PHE A 152 3.40 -16.53 3.41
CA PHE A 152 3.59 -16.72 4.86
C PHE A 152 3.04 -18.07 5.38
N ARG A 153 2.62 -18.94 4.49
CA ARG A 153 2.28 -20.35 4.79
C ARG A 153 3.45 -21.27 4.50
#